data_d52b5555518516e9070dbca191e97253
#
_entry.id   d52b5555518516e9070dbca191e97253
#
_cell.length_a   1.000
_cell.length_b   1.000
_cell.length_c   1.000
_cell.angle_alpha   90.00
_cell.angle_beta   90.00
_cell.angle_gamma   90.00
#
_symmetry.space_group_name_H-M   'P 1'
#
loop_
_entity.id
_entity.type
_entity.pdbx_description
1 polymer ?
#
loop_
_entity_poly.entity_id
_entity_poly.type
_entity_poly.pdbx_seq_one_letter_code
_entity_poly.pdbx_strand_id
1 'polypeptide(L)'
;MSETLLAVEDIHTYYGESYVLQGISLTVERGRVAAVLGRNGVGKTTLIRSIIAFTPPRRGRVLFDGEDVTRWPSYRIGQAGMGLVPQGRRIFPSLSVRENLEIAARAAVEDAKSAWTIDSALALFPALRERLRNGAGTLSGGEQQMLAVARALVGNARIILMDEPTEGLSPQIVSELKQLVQKLRDGGLAILLVEQNIEFALDIADTVSVMDKGKIVWHGLPRDLAADEDVQKTYLGL
;
A
#
# COMPACT_ATOMS: atom_id res chain seq x y z
N MET A 1 15.51 -17.02 -7.59
CA MET A 1 15.27 -15.66 -7.01
C MET A 1 14.51 -15.87 -5.72
N SER A 2 14.77 -15.09 -4.67
CA SER A 2 13.99 -15.13 -3.42
C SER A 2 12.53 -14.83 -3.71
N GLU A 3 11.58 -15.53 -3.07
CA GLU A 3 10.15 -15.21 -3.14
C GLU A 3 9.84 -13.87 -2.46
N THR A 4 10.66 -13.48 -1.45
CA THR A 4 10.52 -12.22 -0.71
C THR A 4 10.93 -11.03 -1.57
N LEU A 5 10.00 -10.09 -1.78
CA LEU A 5 10.23 -8.83 -2.49
C LEU A 5 10.55 -7.68 -1.52
N LEU A 6 9.81 -7.59 -0.40
CA LEU A 6 10.05 -6.62 0.65
C LEU A 6 10.26 -7.35 1.98
N ALA A 7 11.34 -7.03 2.69
CA ALA A 7 11.54 -7.44 4.06
C ALA A 7 11.79 -6.23 4.96
N VAL A 8 11.07 -6.17 6.05
CA VAL A 8 11.25 -5.21 7.14
C VAL A 8 11.80 -5.99 8.32
N GLU A 9 12.97 -5.60 8.82
CA GLU A 9 13.70 -6.35 9.85
C GLU A 9 13.96 -5.47 11.07
N ASP A 10 13.27 -5.75 12.14
CA ASP A 10 13.44 -5.15 13.47
C ASP A 10 13.54 -3.62 13.44
N ILE A 11 12.62 -2.96 12.69
CA ILE A 11 12.67 -1.50 12.56
C ILE A 11 12.14 -0.79 13.81
N HIS A 12 12.89 0.26 14.21
CA HIS A 12 12.55 1.15 15.31
C HIS A 12 12.47 2.58 14.79
N THR A 13 11.27 3.16 14.83
CA THR A 13 11.01 4.49 14.27
C THR A 13 10.52 5.46 15.33
N TYR A 14 10.99 6.69 15.23
CA TYR A 14 10.75 7.77 16.19
C TYR A 14 10.31 9.05 15.48
N TYR A 15 9.46 9.82 16.14
CA TYR A 15 9.22 11.23 15.85
C TYR A 15 9.80 12.05 17.01
N GLY A 16 10.96 12.67 16.80
CA GLY A 16 11.72 13.26 17.90
C GLY A 16 12.03 12.20 18.95
N GLU A 17 11.57 12.37 20.18
CA GLU A 17 11.72 11.39 21.27
C GLU A 17 10.56 10.37 21.35
N SER A 18 9.51 10.56 20.58
CA SER A 18 8.36 9.66 20.59
C SER A 18 8.68 8.35 19.85
N TYR A 19 8.74 7.25 20.58
CA TYR A 19 9.04 5.90 20.08
C TYR A 19 7.76 5.25 19.54
N VAL A 20 7.59 5.20 18.22
CA VAL A 20 6.34 4.79 17.57
C VAL A 20 6.40 3.35 17.08
N LEU A 21 7.44 2.95 16.35
CA LEU A 21 7.60 1.54 15.94
C LEU A 21 8.66 0.87 16.80
N GLN A 22 8.33 -0.30 17.33
CA GLN A 22 9.06 -0.95 18.40
C GLN A 22 9.50 -2.37 18.00
N GLY A 23 10.40 -2.48 17.01
CA GLY A 23 10.92 -3.77 16.54
C GLY A 23 9.96 -4.46 15.58
N ILE A 24 9.45 -3.73 14.58
CA ILE A 24 8.56 -4.30 13.56
C ILE A 24 9.35 -5.15 12.58
N SER A 25 8.90 -6.38 12.36
CA SER A 25 9.38 -7.27 11.31
C SER A 25 8.20 -7.82 10.52
N LEU A 26 8.29 -7.79 9.18
CA LEU A 26 7.33 -8.39 8.26
C LEU A 26 7.97 -8.63 6.90
N THR A 27 7.34 -9.46 6.09
CA THR A 27 7.75 -9.73 4.70
C THR A 27 6.57 -9.62 3.76
N VAL A 28 6.86 -9.25 2.50
CA VAL A 28 5.90 -9.33 1.39
C VAL A 28 6.55 -10.14 0.27
N GLU A 29 5.89 -11.21 -0.15
CA GLU A 29 6.33 -12.03 -1.26
C GLU A 29 5.91 -11.44 -2.61
N ARG A 30 6.59 -11.84 -3.68
CA ARG A 30 6.23 -11.43 -5.04
C ARG A 30 4.83 -11.92 -5.39
N GLY A 31 4.00 -11.00 -5.93
CA GLY A 31 2.63 -11.31 -6.33
C GLY A 31 1.71 -11.72 -5.17
N ARG A 32 2.04 -11.31 -3.94
CA ARG A 32 1.23 -11.56 -2.75
C ARG A 32 0.77 -10.28 -2.09
N VAL A 33 -0.33 -10.39 -1.36
CA VAL A 33 -0.87 -9.32 -0.53
C VAL A 33 -0.58 -9.62 0.94
N ALA A 34 0.22 -8.79 1.58
CA ALA A 34 0.39 -8.81 3.03
C ALA A 34 -0.41 -7.65 3.65
N ALA A 35 -1.25 -7.94 4.62
CA ALA A 35 -2.03 -6.94 5.33
C ALA A 35 -1.49 -6.71 6.76
N VAL A 36 -1.49 -5.46 7.19
CA VAL A 36 -1.26 -5.06 8.58
C VAL A 36 -2.52 -4.38 9.10
N LEU A 37 -3.22 -5.06 9.98
CA LEU A 37 -4.43 -4.60 10.64
C LEU A 37 -4.13 -3.94 11.98
N GLY A 38 -4.94 -2.98 12.37
CA GLY A 38 -4.85 -2.36 13.69
C GLY A 38 -5.71 -1.11 13.80
N ARG A 39 -5.97 -0.69 15.03
CA ARG A 39 -6.78 0.51 15.34
C ARG A 39 -6.04 1.79 14.89
N ASN A 40 -6.75 2.92 14.91
CA ASN A 40 -6.13 4.21 14.63
C ASN A 40 -5.07 4.56 15.68
N GLY A 41 -3.95 5.13 15.24
CA GLY A 41 -2.86 5.57 16.11
C GLY A 41 -1.87 4.47 16.53
N VAL A 42 -2.03 3.20 16.12
CA VAL A 42 -1.09 2.12 16.49
C VAL A 42 0.25 2.16 15.76
N GLY A 43 0.37 2.98 14.68
CA GLY A 43 1.62 3.15 13.94
C GLY A 43 1.61 2.68 12.49
N LYS A 44 0.46 2.31 11.91
CA LYS A 44 0.34 1.78 10.53
C LYS A 44 0.92 2.73 9.47
N THR A 45 0.47 3.98 9.44
CA THR A 45 1.03 5.01 8.53
C THR A 45 2.52 5.25 8.78
N THR A 46 2.98 5.15 10.05
CA THR A 46 4.41 5.26 10.37
C THR A 46 5.21 4.11 9.77
N LEU A 47 4.66 2.90 9.74
CA LEU A 47 5.28 1.75 9.07
C LEU A 47 5.47 2.04 7.58
N ILE A 48 4.42 2.46 6.87
CA ILE A 48 4.51 2.85 5.45
C ILE A 48 5.57 3.95 5.27
N ARG A 49 5.54 5.02 6.08
CA ARG A 49 6.50 6.13 6.00
C ARG A 49 7.93 5.70 6.29
N SER A 50 8.14 4.70 7.13
CA SER A 50 9.47 4.16 7.42
C SER A 50 10.02 3.37 6.24
N ILE A 51 9.18 2.55 5.59
CA ILE A 51 9.55 1.74 4.43
C ILE A 51 9.97 2.63 3.25
N ILE A 52 9.22 3.71 2.98
CA ILE A 52 9.53 4.64 1.87
C ILE A 52 10.50 5.77 2.25
N ALA A 53 11.13 5.68 3.42
CA ALA A 53 12.11 6.63 3.95
C ALA A 53 11.61 8.09 4.09
N PHE A 54 10.29 8.33 4.27
CA PHE A 54 9.77 9.64 4.71
C PHE A 54 10.04 9.88 6.20
N THR A 55 10.12 8.79 6.97
CA THR A 55 10.53 8.81 8.38
C THR A 55 11.39 7.55 8.59
N PRO A 56 12.66 7.57 8.15
CA PRO A 56 13.49 6.38 8.15
C PRO A 56 13.71 5.85 9.58
N PRO A 57 13.76 4.53 9.78
CA PRO A 57 13.97 3.93 11.08
C PRO A 57 15.34 4.28 11.64
N ARG A 58 15.46 4.47 12.96
CA ARG A 58 16.75 4.67 13.64
C ARG A 58 17.55 3.37 13.74
N ARG A 59 16.86 2.22 13.86
CA ARG A 59 17.45 0.86 13.92
C ARG A 59 16.64 -0.08 13.03
N GLY A 60 17.24 -1.22 12.71
CA GLY A 60 16.66 -2.21 11.82
C GLY A 60 16.92 -1.90 10.36
N ARG A 61 16.36 -2.71 9.46
CA ARG A 61 16.60 -2.62 8.02
C ARG A 61 15.31 -2.76 7.23
N VAL A 62 15.30 -2.14 6.06
CA VAL A 62 14.30 -2.36 5.01
C VAL A 62 15.03 -2.88 3.79
N LEU A 63 14.73 -4.11 3.38
CA LEU A 63 15.30 -4.75 2.21
C LEU A 63 14.25 -4.77 1.10
N PHE A 64 14.61 -4.33 -0.09
CA PHE A 64 13.76 -4.42 -1.27
C PHE A 64 14.49 -5.18 -2.36
N ASP A 65 13.93 -6.31 -2.78
CA ASP A 65 14.54 -7.25 -3.71
C ASP A 65 15.95 -7.70 -3.29
N GLY A 66 16.15 -7.89 -1.98
CA GLY A 66 17.42 -8.26 -1.38
C GLY A 66 18.40 -7.10 -1.15
N GLU A 67 18.12 -5.90 -1.65
CA GLU A 67 18.97 -4.72 -1.46
C GLU A 67 18.52 -3.90 -0.24
N ASP A 68 19.47 -3.48 0.61
CA ASP A 68 19.20 -2.62 1.76
C ASP A 68 18.92 -1.18 1.31
N VAL A 69 17.64 -0.80 1.39
CA VAL A 69 17.14 0.53 0.98
C VAL A 69 16.89 1.46 2.17
N THR A 70 17.23 1.05 3.38
CA THR A 70 16.90 1.75 4.65
C THR A 70 17.29 3.22 4.65
N ARG A 71 18.43 3.55 4.03
CA ARG A 71 18.99 4.90 3.98
C ARG A 71 18.86 5.57 2.61
N TRP A 72 18.16 4.95 1.67
CA TRP A 72 17.93 5.58 0.39
C TRP A 72 16.97 6.77 0.50
N PRO A 73 17.16 7.80 -0.32
CA PRO A 73 16.15 8.84 -0.42
C PRO A 73 14.88 8.28 -1.07
N SER A 74 13.72 8.76 -0.63
CA SER A 74 12.40 8.25 -1.05
C SER A 74 12.20 8.21 -2.57
N TYR A 75 12.75 9.18 -3.31
CA TYR A 75 12.66 9.19 -4.77
C TYR A 75 13.37 7.98 -5.41
N ARG A 76 14.51 7.55 -4.86
CA ARG A 76 15.27 6.39 -5.34
C ARG A 76 14.50 5.09 -5.05
N ILE A 77 13.87 4.99 -3.87
CA ILE A 77 12.99 3.87 -3.52
C ILE A 77 11.83 3.77 -4.52
N GLY A 78 11.22 4.91 -4.84
CA GLY A 78 10.17 4.96 -5.87
C GLY A 78 10.67 4.56 -7.27
N GLN A 79 11.91 4.94 -7.64
CA GLN A 79 12.53 4.55 -8.91
C GLN A 79 12.85 3.05 -8.97
N ALA A 80 13.15 2.41 -7.84
CA ALA A 80 13.36 0.96 -7.75
C ALA A 80 12.08 0.16 -7.91
N GLY A 81 10.90 0.80 -7.94
CA GLY A 81 9.61 0.14 -8.17
C GLY A 81 8.73 0.00 -6.94
N MET A 82 8.90 0.84 -5.92
CA MET A 82 8.01 0.89 -4.77
C MET A 82 7.00 2.02 -4.94
N GLY A 83 5.74 1.69 -5.23
CA GLY A 83 4.63 2.64 -5.37
C GLY A 83 3.94 2.91 -4.03
N LEU A 84 3.29 4.07 -3.92
CA LEU A 84 2.52 4.46 -2.74
C LEU A 84 1.12 4.93 -3.13
N VAL A 85 0.11 4.38 -2.47
CA VAL A 85 -1.25 4.91 -2.38
C VAL A 85 -1.43 5.43 -0.95
N PRO A 86 -1.29 6.75 -0.73
CA PRO A 86 -1.29 7.32 0.61
C PRO A 86 -2.70 7.48 1.17
N GLN A 87 -2.83 7.51 2.49
CA GLN A 87 -4.05 7.92 3.18
C GLN A 87 -4.49 9.33 2.71
N GLY A 88 -5.78 9.53 2.52
CA GLY A 88 -6.36 10.79 2.06
C GLY A 88 -6.10 11.07 0.57
N ARG A 89 -5.84 10.02 -0.24
CA ARG A 89 -5.76 10.03 -1.72
C ARG A 89 -4.60 10.85 -2.29
N ARG A 90 -4.33 12.03 -1.79
CA ARG A 90 -3.23 12.97 -2.14
C ARG A 90 -3.01 13.13 -3.65
N ILE A 91 -4.10 13.30 -4.39
CA ILE A 91 -4.07 13.70 -5.80
C ILE A 91 -3.67 15.17 -5.94
N PHE A 92 -3.33 15.61 -7.15
CA PHE A 92 -3.15 17.02 -7.48
C PHE A 92 -4.48 17.61 -7.98
N PRO A 93 -5.28 18.28 -7.13
CA PRO A 93 -6.66 18.66 -7.47
C PRO A 93 -6.74 19.75 -8.55
N SER A 94 -5.69 20.56 -8.72
CA SER A 94 -5.58 21.60 -9.74
C SER A 94 -5.21 21.06 -11.12
N LEU A 95 -4.75 19.83 -11.20
CA LEU A 95 -4.40 19.16 -12.47
C LEU A 95 -5.57 18.31 -12.95
N SER A 96 -5.64 18.08 -14.26
CA SER A 96 -6.56 17.13 -14.86
C SER A 96 -6.21 15.69 -14.45
N VAL A 97 -7.14 14.75 -14.68
CA VAL A 97 -6.88 13.32 -14.50
C VAL A 97 -5.67 12.87 -15.31
N ARG A 98 -5.60 13.29 -16.60
CA ARG A 98 -4.48 12.98 -17.48
C ARG A 98 -3.15 13.49 -16.92
N GLU A 99 -3.06 14.74 -16.53
CA GLU A 99 -1.83 15.33 -15.99
C GLU A 99 -1.38 14.66 -14.69
N ASN A 100 -2.33 14.26 -13.83
CA ASN A 100 -2.03 13.45 -12.64
C ASN A 100 -1.34 12.14 -12.99
N LEU A 101 -1.76 11.48 -14.08
CA LEU A 101 -1.15 10.23 -14.55
C LEU A 101 0.20 10.48 -15.23
N GLU A 102 0.31 11.52 -16.07
CA GLU A 102 1.53 11.87 -16.81
C GLU A 102 2.70 12.20 -15.86
N ILE A 103 2.45 12.97 -14.79
CA ILE A 103 3.47 13.27 -13.77
C ILE A 103 3.96 12.01 -13.04
N ALA A 104 3.09 11.02 -12.87
CA ALA A 104 3.41 9.78 -12.18
C ALA A 104 4.05 8.73 -13.10
N ALA A 105 3.84 8.83 -14.42
CA ALA A 105 4.28 7.83 -15.38
C ALA A 105 5.82 7.72 -15.41
N ARG A 106 6.31 6.49 -15.38
CA ARG A 106 7.73 6.15 -15.44
C ARG A 106 7.97 5.01 -16.41
N ALA A 107 9.19 4.91 -16.94
CA ALA A 107 9.61 3.73 -17.66
C ALA A 107 9.59 2.51 -16.73
N ALA A 108 9.24 1.35 -17.29
CA ALA A 108 9.34 0.10 -16.53
C ALA A 108 10.79 -0.22 -16.18
N VAL A 109 11.01 -0.83 -15.03
CA VAL A 109 12.29 -1.45 -14.71
C VAL A 109 12.50 -2.65 -15.66
N GLU A 110 13.70 -2.87 -16.15
CA GLU A 110 14.02 -3.79 -17.27
C GLU A 110 13.45 -5.21 -17.19
N ASP A 111 13.12 -5.71 -16.01
CA ASP A 111 12.56 -7.06 -15.79
C ASP A 111 11.02 -7.09 -15.62
N ALA A 112 10.30 -6.00 -15.86
CA ALA A 112 8.84 -5.99 -15.72
C ALA A 112 8.18 -6.79 -16.86
N LYS A 113 7.47 -7.87 -16.51
CA LYS A 113 6.73 -8.72 -17.46
C LYS A 113 5.69 -7.97 -18.29
N SER A 114 5.23 -6.82 -17.83
CA SER A 114 4.37 -5.88 -18.57
C SER A 114 4.54 -4.47 -18.01
N ALA A 115 4.93 -3.52 -18.86
CA ALA A 115 4.97 -2.11 -18.47
C ALA A 115 3.55 -1.54 -18.38
N TRP A 116 3.24 -0.86 -17.29
CA TRP A 116 2.02 -0.07 -17.20
C TRP A 116 2.16 1.22 -18.00
N THR A 117 1.33 1.38 -18.99
CA THR A 117 1.11 2.64 -19.71
C THR A 117 -0.12 3.34 -19.14
N ILE A 118 -0.29 4.62 -19.44
CA ILE A 118 -1.52 5.34 -19.07
C ILE A 118 -2.75 4.63 -19.68
N ASP A 119 -2.66 4.17 -20.92
CA ASP A 119 -3.79 3.49 -21.58
C ASP A 119 -4.12 2.14 -20.96
N SER A 120 -3.10 1.33 -20.60
CA SER A 120 -3.33 0.04 -19.93
C SER A 120 -3.86 0.22 -18.51
N ALA A 121 -3.40 1.22 -17.77
CA ALA A 121 -3.95 1.56 -16.47
C ALA A 121 -5.41 2.01 -16.60
N LEU A 122 -5.73 2.92 -17.52
CA LEU A 122 -7.09 3.41 -17.75
C LEU A 122 -8.08 2.32 -18.22
N ALA A 123 -7.59 1.21 -18.77
CA ALA A 123 -8.45 0.06 -19.05
C ALA A 123 -9.03 -0.59 -17.77
N LEU A 124 -8.37 -0.39 -16.63
CA LEU A 124 -8.87 -0.82 -15.31
C LEU A 124 -9.84 0.19 -14.67
N PHE A 125 -9.85 1.44 -15.15
CA PHE A 125 -10.61 2.55 -14.56
C PHE A 125 -11.46 3.28 -15.63
N PRO A 126 -12.55 2.66 -16.14
CA PRO A 126 -13.38 3.27 -17.18
C PRO A 126 -13.90 4.66 -16.82
N ALA A 127 -14.33 4.87 -15.56
CA ALA A 127 -14.80 6.17 -15.09
C ALA A 127 -13.73 7.28 -15.19
N LEU A 128 -12.47 6.96 -14.94
CA LEU A 128 -11.36 7.92 -15.10
C LEU A 128 -11.08 8.21 -16.58
N ARG A 129 -11.22 7.18 -17.43
CA ARG A 129 -11.02 7.32 -18.89
C ARG A 129 -11.99 8.33 -19.49
N GLU A 130 -13.26 8.31 -19.07
CA GLU A 130 -14.28 9.25 -19.52
C GLU A 130 -14.00 10.68 -19.03
N ARG A 131 -13.27 10.83 -17.93
CA ARG A 131 -13.00 12.10 -17.25
C ARG A 131 -11.56 12.60 -17.41
N LEU A 132 -10.82 12.13 -18.38
CA LEU A 132 -9.38 12.44 -18.56
C LEU A 132 -9.04 13.93 -18.58
N ARG A 133 -9.94 14.76 -19.11
CA ARG A 133 -9.75 16.21 -19.20
C ARG A 133 -10.33 17.00 -18.03
N ASN A 134 -11.06 16.34 -17.14
CA ASN A 134 -11.65 16.99 -15.97
C ASN A 134 -10.56 17.27 -14.93
N GLY A 135 -10.70 18.38 -14.20
CA GLY A 135 -9.87 18.65 -13.04
C GLY A 135 -10.06 17.56 -11.97
N ALA A 136 -8.98 17.01 -11.45
CA ALA A 136 -9.05 15.91 -10.51
C ALA A 136 -9.77 16.28 -9.20
N GLY A 137 -9.79 17.57 -8.84
CA GLY A 137 -10.55 18.08 -7.69
C GLY A 137 -12.07 17.96 -7.83
N THR A 138 -12.60 17.76 -9.08
CA THR A 138 -14.03 17.60 -9.34
C THR A 138 -14.51 16.15 -9.28
N LEU A 139 -13.59 15.21 -9.10
CA LEU A 139 -13.88 13.80 -8.97
C LEU A 139 -14.56 13.49 -7.62
N SER A 140 -15.42 12.48 -7.61
CA SER A 140 -15.94 11.90 -6.36
C SER A 140 -14.79 11.29 -5.53
N GLY A 141 -15.04 11.07 -4.23
CA GLY A 141 -14.04 10.47 -3.36
C GLY A 141 -13.56 9.09 -3.85
N GLY A 142 -14.44 8.27 -4.38
CA GLY A 142 -14.07 6.98 -4.98
C GLY A 142 -13.23 7.12 -6.23
N GLU A 143 -13.59 8.03 -7.15
CA GLU A 143 -12.80 8.30 -8.36
C GLU A 143 -11.41 8.87 -8.02
N GLN A 144 -11.30 9.71 -6.99
CA GLN A 144 -10.00 10.20 -6.51
C GLN A 144 -9.14 9.06 -5.95
N GLN A 145 -9.75 8.10 -5.23
CA GLN A 145 -9.04 6.92 -4.74
C GLN A 145 -8.55 6.04 -5.92
N MET A 146 -9.40 5.81 -6.90
CA MET A 146 -9.02 5.07 -8.10
C MET A 146 -7.90 5.80 -8.88
N LEU A 147 -7.92 7.14 -8.94
CA LEU A 147 -6.84 7.92 -9.53
C LEU A 147 -5.53 7.76 -8.75
N ALA A 148 -5.57 7.72 -7.40
CA ALA A 148 -4.38 7.49 -6.59
C ALA A 148 -3.76 6.10 -6.86
N VAL A 149 -4.60 5.06 -7.03
CA VAL A 149 -4.14 3.71 -7.41
C VAL A 149 -3.57 3.72 -8.85
N ALA A 150 -4.28 4.34 -9.80
CA ALA A 150 -3.82 4.43 -11.19
C ALA A 150 -2.45 5.14 -11.29
N ARG A 151 -2.21 6.18 -10.49
CA ARG A 151 -0.90 6.86 -10.40
C ARG A 151 0.21 5.93 -9.91
N ALA A 152 -0.06 5.08 -8.94
CA ALA A 152 0.92 4.09 -8.47
C ALA A 152 1.23 3.05 -9.56
N LEU A 153 0.22 2.63 -10.34
CA LEU A 153 0.39 1.68 -11.45
C LEU A 153 1.25 2.26 -12.58
N VAL A 154 0.93 3.46 -13.09
CA VAL A 154 1.69 4.09 -14.17
C VAL A 154 3.13 4.47 -13.77
N GLY A 155 3.41 4.48 -12.47
CA GLY A 155 4.76 4.54 -11.91
C GLY A 155 5.57 3.25 -12.08
N ASN A 156 4.98 2.21 -12.67
CA ASN A 156 5.57 0.88 -12.91
C ASN A 156 6.10 0.24 -11.61
N ALA A 157 5.27 0.28 -10.57
CA ALA A 157 5.58 -0.31 -9.28
C ALA A 157 5.66 -1.85 -9.35
N ARG A 158 6.64 -2.43 -8.67
CA ARG A 158 6.77 -3.88 -8.42
C ARG A 158 6.04 -4.29 -7.14
N ILE A 159 5.91 -3.34 -6.22
CA ILE A 159 5.08 -3.42 -5.02
C ILE A 159 4.33 -2.11 -4.83
N ILE A 160 3.07 -2.17 -4.42
CA ILE A 160 2.30 -1.00 -3.99
C ILE A 160 2.06 -1.07 -2.48
N LEU A 161 2.43 0.01 -1.79
CA LEU A 161 2.10 0.23 -0.39
C LEU A 161 0.78 1.01 -0.33
N MET A 162 -0.25 0.48 0.31
CA MET A 162 -1.56 1.11 0.44
C MET A 162 -1.84 1.47 1.90
N ASP A 163 -2.04 2.76 2.17
CA ASP A 163 -2.28 3.30 3.50
C ASP A 163 -3.76 3.66 3.67
N GLU A 164 -4.52 2.79 4.35
CA GLU A 164 -5.96 2.88 4.62
C GLU A 164 -6.78 3.23 3.36
N PRO A 165 -6.66 2.44 2.27
CA PRO A 165 -7.28 2.80 0.98
C PRO A 165 -8.81 2.78 1.00
N THR A 166 -9.46 2.14 2.00
CA THR A 166 -10.93 2.09 2.10
C THR A 166 -11.52 3.24 2.89
N GLU A 167 -10.70 4.08 3.54
CA GLU A 167 -11.17 5.16 4.42
C GLU A 167 -12.11 6.15 3.69
N GLY A 168 -13.30 6.36 4.25
CA GLY A 168 -14.28 7.31 3.73
C GLY A 168 -14.85 6.95 2.35
N LEU A 169 -14.79 5.68 1.94
CA LEU A 169 -15.40 5.16 0.73
C LEU A 169 -16.78 4.53 1.01
N SER A 170 -17.66 4.59 0.02
CA SER A 170 -18.93 3.85 0.08
C SER A 170 -18.68 2.34 -0.06
N PRO A 171 -19.59 1.47 0.45
CA PRO A 171 -19.46 0.02 0.32
C PRO A 171 -19.28 -0.45 -1.13
N GLN A 172 -19.93 0.21 -2.09
CA GLN A 172 -19.79 -0.10 -3.50
C GLN A 172 -18.35 0.13 -3.98
N ILE A 173 -17.75 1.27 -3.65
CA ILE A 173 -16.37 1.60 -4.05
C ILE A 173 -15.36 0.69 -3.34
N VAL A 174 -15.62 0.30 -2.08
CA VAL A 174 -14.81 -0.71 -1.37
C VAL A 174 -14.84 -2.04 -2.10
N SER A 175 -16.01 -2.48 -2.60
CA SER A 175 -16.14 -3.70 -3.40
C SER A 175 -15.38 -3.62 -4.73
N GLU A 176 -15.45 -2.48 -5.43
CA GLU A 176 -14.69 -2.24 -6.66
C GLU A 176 -13.17 -2.26 -6.39
N LEU A 177 -12.71 -1.62 -5.30
CA LEU A 177 -11.30 -1.62 -4.90
C LEU A 177 -10.82 -3.04 -4.55
N LYS A 178 -11.66 -3.84 -3.87
CA LYS A 178 -11.37 -5.25 -3.57
C LYS A 178 -11.09 -6.05 -4.85
N GLN A 179 -11.98 -5.97 -5.83
CA GLN A 179 -11.83 -6.66 -7.12
C GLN A 179 -10.57 -6.19 -7.86
N LEU A 180 -10.29 -4.89 -7.81
CA LEU A 180 -9.08 -4.32 -8.40
C LEU A 180 -7.82 -4.89 -7.75
N VAL A 181 -7.73 -4.90 -6.42
CA VAL A 181 -6.56 -5.42 -5.68
C VAL A 181 -6.35 -6.90 -6.00
N GLN A 182 -7.42 -7.70 -6.03
CA GLN A 182 -7.35 -9.12 -6.43
C GLN A 182 -6.81 -9.28 -7.84
N LYS A 183 -7.32 -8.50 -8.80
CA LYS A 183 -6.85 -8.51 -10.19
C LYS A 183 -5.38 -8.12 -10.32
N LEU A 184 -4.92 -7.13 -9.57
CA LEU A 184 -3.52 -6.69 -9.56
C LEU A 184 -2.60 -7.77 -8.98
N ARG A 185 -2.99 -8.40 -7.86
CA ARG A 185 -2.29 -9.54 -7.26
C ARG A 185 -2.18 -10.70 -8.25
N ASP A 186 -3.29 -11.08 -8.87
CA ASP A 186 -3.34 -12.19 -9.84
C ASP A 186 -2.48 -11.88 -11.09
N GLY A 187 -2.28 -10.60 -11.41
CA GLY A 187 -1.32 -10.10 -12.39
C GLY A 187 0.14 -10.11 -11.92
N GLY A 188 0.41 -10.54 -10.69
CA GLY A 188 1.76 -10.67 -10.13
C GLY A 188 2.29 -9.43 -9.41
N LEU A 189 1.45 -8.42 -9.14
CA LEU A 189 1.83 -7.25 -8.36
C LEU A 189 1.81 -7.58 -6.87
N ALA A 190 2.91 -7.28 -6.16
CA ALA A 190 2.95 -7.39 -4.71
C ALA A 190 2.26 -6.18 -4.06
N ILE A 191 1.60 -6.40 -2.91
CA ILE A 191 0.90 -5.32 -2.20
C ILE A 191 1.16 -5.46 -0.69
N LEU A 192 1.58 -4.37 -0.06
CA LEU A 192 1.51 -4.20 1.39
C LEU A 192 0.35 -3.27 1.70
N LEU A 193 -0.65 -3.79 2.38
CA LEU A 193 -1.84 -3.07 2.80
C LEU A 193 -1.77 -2.77 4.29
N VAL A 194 -1.94 -1.53 4.71
CA VAL A 194 -2.25 -1.23 6.10
C VAL A 194 -3.69 -0.74 6.20
N GLU A 195 -4.48 -1.30 7.11
CA GLU A 195 -5.94 -1.12 7.13
C GLU A 195 -6.53 -1.19 8.55
N GLN A 196 -7.69 -0.58 8.69
CA GLN A 196 -8.58 -0.77 9.83
C GLN A 196 -9.80 -1.63 9.46
N ASN A 197 -10.17 -1.67 8.17
CA ASN A 197 -11.27 -2.48 7.67
C ASN A 197 -10.85 -3.94 7.60
N ILE A 198 -11.28 -4.70 8.61
CA ILE A 198 -10.89 -6.11 8.78
C ILE A 198 -11.45 -6.97 7.67
N GLU A 199 -12.74 -6.82 7.34
CA GLU A 199 -13.42 -7.59 6.30
C GLU A 199 -12.70 -7.43 4.95
N PHE A 200 -12.42 -6.18 4.55
CA PHE A 200 -11.68 -5.91 3.32
C PHE A 200 -10.32 -6.60 3.31
N ALA A 201 -9.55 -6.49 4.40
CA ALA A 201 -8.22 -7.07 4.48
C ALA A 201 -8.24 -8.60 4.45
N LEU A 202 -9.15 -9.25 5.21
CA LEU A 202 -9.27 -10.70 5.24
C LEU A 202 -9.67 -11.30 3.86
N ASP A 203 -10.45 -10.57 3.08
CA ASP A 203 -10.92 -11.01 1.77
C ASP A 203 -9.83 -11.01 0.67
N ILE A 204 -8.77 -10.21 0.84
CA ILE A 204 -7.77 -10.01 -0.22
C ILE A 204 -6.36 -10.45 0.16
N ALA A 205 -6.04 -10.51 1.45
CA ALA A 205 -4.68 -10.80 1.91
C ALA A 205 -4.33 -12.28 1.82
N ASP A 206 -3.06 -12.56 1.50
CA ASP A 206 -2.46 -13.89 1.62
C ASP A 206 -1.93 -14.12 3.04
N THR A 207 -1.43 -13.06 3.69
CA THR A 207 -0.97 -13.07 5.08
C THR A 207 -1.45 -11.81 5.82
N VAL A 208 -1.69 -11.94 7.12
CA VAL A 208 -2.16 -10.84 7.97
C VAL A 208 -1.28 -10.73 9.21
N SER A 209 -0.94 -9.50 9.56
CA SER A 209 -0.34 -9.14 10.84
C SER A 209 -1.28 -8.21 11.59
N VAL A 210 -1.39 -8.35 12.90
CA VAL A 210 -2.11 -7.40 13.76
C VAL A 210 -1.10 -6.54 14.49
N MET A 211 -1.29 -5.23 14.40
CA MET A 211 -0.42 -4.23 15.01
C MET A 211 -1.12 -3.53 16.17
N ASP A 212 -0.46 -3.48 17.32
CA ASP A 212 -0.87 -2.68 18.46
C ASP A 212 0.34 -1.96 19.08
N LYS A 213 0.15 -0.69 19.45
CA LYS A 213 1.16 0.16 20.12
C LYS A 213 2.57 0.04 19.54
N GLY A 214 2.65 0.03 18.20
CA GLY A 214 3.93 0.00 17.49
C GLY A 214 4.60 -1.37 17.41
N LYS A 215 3.90 -2.47 17.73
CA LYS A 215 4.40 -3.85 17.65
C LYS A 215 3.47 -4.72 16.83
N ILE A 216 4.01 -5.75 16.17
CA ILE A 216 3.19 -6.86 15.67
C ILE A 216 2.90 -7.79 16.86
N VAL A 217 1.61 -7.93 17.16
CA VAL A 217 1.14 -8.76 18.30
C VAL A 217 0.60 -10.10 17.85
N TRP A 218 0.28 -10.24 16.56
CA TRP A 218 -0.19 -11.47 15.95
C TRP A 218 0.21 -11.52 14.47
N HIS A 219 0.45 -12.71 13.92
CA HIS A 219 0.72 -12.94 12.51
C HIS A 219 0.23 -14.33 12.09
N GLY A 220 -0.40 -14.43 10.91
CA GLY A 220 -0.91 -15.69 10.40
C GLY A 220 -1.69 -15.55 9.10
N LEU A 221 -2.50 -16.56 8.78
CA LEU A 221 -3.37 -16.54 7.61
C LEU A 221 -4.70 -15.83 7.94
N PRO A 222 -5.36 -15.23 6.93
CA PRO A 222 -6.66 -14.57 7.12
C PRO A 222 -7.70 -15.43 7.84
N ARG A 223 -7.79 -16.72 7.47
CA ARG A 223 -8.72 -17.69 8.10
C ARG A 223 -8.44 -17.92 9.58
N ASP A 224 -7.16 -17.89 9.97
CA ASP A 224 -6.76 -18.12 11.35
C ASP A 224 -7.13 -16.92 12.22
N LEU A 225 -6.94 -15.68 11.70
CA LEU A 225 -7.41 -14.47 12.36
C LEU A 225 -8.94 -14.41 12.45
N ALA A 226 -9.65 -14.82 11.39
CA ALA A 226 -11.11 -14.86 11.38
C ALA A 226 -11.69 -15.81 12.45
N ALA A 227 -10.95 -16.86 12.84
CA ALA A 227 -11.33 -17.81 13.88
C ALA A 227 -10.86 -17.38 15.30
N ASP A 228 -9.99 -16.40 15.42
CA ASP A 228 -9.40 -15.94 16.69
C ASP A 228 -10.17 -14.73 17.25
N GLU A 229 -11.33 -15.01 17.89
CA GLU A 229 -12.16 -13.96 18.49
C GLU A 229 -11.42 -13.16 19.59
N ASP A 230 -10.49 -13.77 20.32
CA ASP A 230 -9.77 -13.10 21.40
C ASP A 230 -8.84 -12.03 20.86
N VAL A 231 -8.11 -12.32 19.79
CA VAL A 231 -7.27 -11.34 19.09
C VAL A 231 -8.13 -10.21 18.46
N GLN A 232 -9.25 -10.57 17.82
CA GLN A 232 -10.16 -9.59 17.22
C GLN A 232 -10.73 -8.64 18.28
N LYS A 233 -11.26 -9.15 19.40
CA LYS A 233 -11.80 -8.34 20.51
C LYS A 233 -10.72 -7.49 21.18
N THR A 234 -9.55 -8.07 21.46
CA THR A 234 -8.49 -7.39 22.20
C THR A 234 -7.85 -6.25 21.41
N TYR A 235 -7.51 -6.49 20.14
CA TYR A 235 -6.66 -5.60 19.36
C TYR A 235 -7.38 -4.87 18.23
N LEU A 236 -8.49 -5.40 17.70
CA LEU A 236 -9.20 -4.83 16.56
C LEU A 236 -10.51 -4.15 16.96
N GLY A 237 -11.09 -4.51 18.13
CA GLY A 237 -12.27 -3.85 18.68
C GLY A 237 -13.59 -4.31 18.09
N LEU A 238 -13.66 -5.62 17.71
CA LEU A 238 -14.87 -6.32 17.26
C LEU A 238 -15.62 -6.90 18.43
#